data_4da60853606216b3ccda45123e39296e
#
_entry.id   4da60853606216b3ccda45123e39296e
#
_cell.length_a   1.000
_cell.length_b   1.000
_cell.length_c   1.000
_cell.angle_alpha   90.00
_cell.angle_beta   90.00
_cell.angle_gamma   90.00
#
_symmetry.space_group_name_H-M   'P 1'
#
loop_
_entity.id
_entity.type
_entity.pdbx_description
1 polymer ?
#
loop_
_entity_poly.entity_id
_entity_poly.type
_entity_poly.pdbx_seq_one_letter_code
_entity_poly.pdbx_strand_id
1 'polypeptide(L)'
;KSGSVEDKYTEVDIDYPLIETNGKWKVVSLDAETVKVMSANFTNVQDEIHQSLSEIENSDSGNLDAQPTSDSTIDMSNDKFTIHYTKCRVTKDYAGNSCILVYYDYTNNGSSPSSAMVDVNLQATQNGQALEAAILAENDTAVDQFMAEVNPGQTVNVCQAFTLKDQSDVTIQAGEAFTIGGGTVTSQILKVQ
;
A
#
# COMPACT_ATOMS: atom_id res chain seq x y z
N LYS A 1 26.30 -4.94 9.81
CA LYS A 1 26.91 -5.21 8.48
C LYS A 1 25.83 -4.91 7.46
N SER A 2 25.93 -3.80 6.72
CA SER A 2 25.05 -3.48 5.61
C SER A 2 25.38 -4.43 4.46
N GLY A 3 24.45 -5.30 4.10
CA GLY A 3 24.52 -6.06 2.86
C GLY A 3 23.94 -5.21 1.76
N SER A 4 24.74 -4.83 0.77
CA SER A 4 24.23 -4.26 -0.46
C SER A 4 23.53 -5.36 -1.24
N VAL A 5 22.26 -5.14 -1.58
CA VAL A 5 21.56 -5.93 -2.59
C VAL A 5 22.14 -5.49 -3.94
N GLU A 6 22.93 -6.35 -4.57
CA GLU A 6 23.31 -6.14 -5.96
C GLU A 6 22.10 -6.48 -6.83
N ASP A 7 21.56 -5.48 -7.52
CA ASP A 7 20.55 -5.68 -8.55
C ASP A 7 21.18 -6.50 -9.69
N LYS A 8 20.82 -7.77 -9.79
CA LYS A 8 21.21 -8.63 -10.90
C LYS A 8 20.22 -8.42 -12.04
N TYR A 9 20.61 -7.60 -13.00
CA TYR A 9 19.89 -7.51 -14.28
C TYR A 9 20.48 -8.56 -15.24
N THR A 10 19.62 -9.36 -15.84
CA THR A 10 19.98 -10.17 -17.00
C THR A 10 19.50 -9.43 -18.24
N GLU A 11 20.41 -8.82 -18.98
CA GLU A 11 20.08 -8.30 -20.32
C GLU A 11 19.96 -9.48 -21.27
N VAL A 12 18.85 -9.58 -21.95
CA VAL A 12 18.60 -10.54 -23.03
C VAL A 12 18.35 -9.74 -24.29
N ASP A 13 19.27 -9.82 -25.23
CA ASP A 13 19.06 -9.26 -26.57
C ASP A 13 18.04 -10.12 -27.32
N ILE A 14 16.94 -9.52 -27.71
CA ILE A 14 15.87 -10.19 -28.45
C ILE A 14 15.73 -9.53 -29.81
N ASP A 15 16.09 -10.25 -30.88
CA ASP A 15 15.85 -9.83 -32.24
C ASP A 15 14.41 -10.12 -32.64
N TYR A 16 13.65 -9.07 -32.87
CA TYR A 16 12.28 -9.19 -33.41
C TYR A 16 12.32 -9.07 -34.93
N PRO A 17 11.97 -10.11 -35.71
CA PRO A 17 11.82 -9.99 -37.11
C PRO A 17 10.62 -9.11 -37.46
N LEU A 18 10.90 -7.94 -38.02
CA LEU A 18 9.91 -6.97 -38.45
C LEU A 18 9.77 -6.99 -39.96
N ILE A 19 8.55 -6.98 -40.46
CA ILE A 19 8.25 -6.72 -41.86
C ILE A 19 7.41 -5.46 -42.01
N GLU A 20 7.68 -4.69 -43.04
CA GLU A 20 6.87 -3.56 -43.41
C GLU A 20 5.75 -4.01 -44.40
N THR A 21 4.51 -3.71 -44.03
CA THR A 21 3.36 -3.95 -44.89
C THR A 21 2.50 -2.68 -44.94
N ASN A 22 2.38 -2.07 -46.13
CA ASN A 22 1.60 -0.84 -46.33
C ASN A 22 2.02 0.32 -45.38
N GLY A 23 3.33 0.55 -45.21
CA GLY A 23 3.87 1.62 -44.39
C GLY A 23 3.74 1.36 -42.85
N LYS A 24 3.42 0.15 -42.48
CA LYS A 24 3.35 -0.25 -41.06
C LYS A 24 4.27 -1.44 -40.76
N TRP A 25 5.06 -1.31 -39.71
CA TRP A 25 5.91 -2.38 -39.20
C TRP A 25 5.09 -3.37 -38.40
N LYS A 26 5.27 -4.67 -38.67
CA LYS A 26 4.63 -5.75 -37.89
C LYS A 26 5.68 -6.76 -37.47
N VAL A 27 5.53 -7.27 -36.26
CA VAL A 27 6.29 -8.44 -35.77
C VAL A 27 5.73 -9.67 -36.51
N VAL A 28 6.58 -10.44 -37.18
CA VAL A 28 6.14 -11.57 -38.03
C VAL A 28 5.82 -12.80 -37.22
N SER A 29 6.68 -13.17 -36.32
CA SER A 29 6.49 -14.16 -35.25
C SER A 29 7.81 -14.24 -34.47
N LEU A 30 7.73 -14.62 -33.22
CA LEU A 30 8.91 -15.12 -32.50
C LEU A 30 9.08 -16.59 -32.89
N ASP A 31 10.31 -17.00 -33.22
CA ASP A 31 10.57 -18.42 -33.42
C ASP A 31 10.41 -19.23 -32.10
N ALA A 32 10.18 -20.52 -32.24
CA ALA A 32 9.89 -21.38 -31.09
C ALA A 32 11.05 -21.45 -30.07
N GLU A 33 12.28 -21.20 -30.52
CA GLU A 33 13.47 -21.21 -29.68
C GLU A 33 13.56 -19.92 -28.84
N THR A 34 13.30 -18.76 -29.42
CA THR A 34 13.19 -17.48 -28.74
C THR A 34 12.08 -17.49 -27.68
N VAL A 35 10.89 -18.02 -28.02
CA VAL A 35 9.78 -18.19 -27.06
C VAL A 35 10.19 -19.10 -25.90
N LYS A 36 10.92 -20.18 -26.17
CA LYS A 36 11.37 -21.12 -25.16
C LYS A 36 12.39 -20.50 -24.22
N VAL A 37 13.34 -19.70 -24.73
CA VAL A 37 14.33 -18.97 -23.92
C VAL A 37 13.63 -17.93 -23.04
N MET A 38 12.69 -17.17 -23.58
CA MET A 38 11.89 -16.21 -22.81
C MET A 38 11.08 -16.90 -21.71
N SER A 39 10.42 -18.03 -22.03
CA SER A 39 9.67 -18.81 -21.06
C SER A 39 10.56 -19.39 -19.94
N ALA A 40 11.73 -19.92 -20.28
CA ALA A 40 12.66 -20.47 -19.30
C ALA A 40 13.20 -19.38 -18.36
N ASN A 41 13.56 -18.21 -18.91
CA ASN A 41 14.02 -17.09 -18.08
C ASN A 41 12.90 -16.56 -17.18
N PHE A 42 11.67 -16.51 -17.66
CA PHE A 42 10.53 -16.07 -16.85
C PHE A 42 10.23 -17.07 -15.72
N THR A 43 10.35 -18.37 -15.98
CA THR A 43 10.18 -19.42 -14.97
C THR A 43 11.30 -19.35 -13.91
N ASN A 44 12.54 -19.14 -14.32
CA ASN A 44 13.66 -18.99 -13.38
C ASN A 44 13.52 -17.76 -12.47
N VAL A 45 13.04 -16.63 -13.02
CA VAL A 45 12.75 -15.42 -12.22
C VAL A 45 11.61 -15.68 -11.23
N GLN A 46 10.56 -16.39 -11.64
CA GLN A 46 9.50 -16.79 -10.73
C GLN A 46 10.00 -17.74 -9.62
N ASP A 47 10.82 -18.71 -9.96
CA ASP A 47 11.40 -19.64 -8.97
C ASP A 47 12.35 -18.91 -8.00
N GLU A 48 13.17 -17.96 -8.47
CA GLU A 48 14.01 -17.12 -7.62
C GLU A 48 13.18 -16.21 -6.71
N ILE A 49 12.08 -15.64 -7.21
CA ILE A 49 11.14 -14.85 -6.40
C ILE A 49 10.47 -15.74 -5.35
N HIS A 50 10.01 -16.93 -5.71
CA HIS A 50 9.42 -17.87 -4.76
C HIS A 50 10.41 -18.37 -3.72
N GLN A 51 11.68 -18.61 -4.09
CA GLN A 51 12.73 -18.95 -3.13
C GLN A 51 13.04 -17.77 -2.20
N SER A 52 13.17 -16.56 -2.73
CA SER A 52 13.39 -15.37 -1.92
C SER A 52 12.24 -15.09 -0.97
N LEU A 53 10.98 -15.28 -1.41
CA LEU A 53 9.81 -15.17 -0.55
C LEU A 53 9.79 -16.23 0.55
N SER A 54 10.10 -17.49 0.21
CA SER A 54 10.16 -18.59 1.21
C SER A 54 11.35 -18.45 2.17
N GLU A 55 12.45 -17.85 1.75
CA GLU A 55 13.59 -17.52 2.63
C GLU A 55 13.24 -16.35 3.56
N ILE A 56 12.48 -15.37 3.08
CA ILE A 56 11.93 -14.28 3.90
C ILE A 56 10.92 -14.84 4.91
N GLU A 57 10.01 -15.71 4.50
CA GLU A 57 9.06 -16.38 5.39
C GLU A 57 9.75 -17.29 6.43
N ASN A 58 10.89 -17.89 6.10
CA ASN A 58 11.63 -18.75 7.03
C ASN A 58 12.70 -18.01 7.87
N SER A 59 13.14 -16.83 7.46
CA SER A 59 14.15 -16.05 8.20
C SER A 59 13.56 -15.06 9.19
N ASP A 60 12.27 -14.74 9.04
CA ASP A 60 11.53 -13.85 9.96
C ASP A 60 10.39 -14.59 10.67
N SER A 61 10.74 -15.66 11.41
CA SER A 61 9.92 -16.12 12.54
C SER A 61 10.02 -15.15 13.73
N GLY A 62 10.36 -13.92 13.48
CA GLY A 62 10.35 -12.78 14.38
C GLY A 62 9.04 -12.02 14.26
N ASN A 63 7.95 -12.66 14.71
CA ASN A 63 6.79 -12.00 15.30
C ASN A 63 6.14 -10.86 14.48
N LEU A 64 5.56 -11.20 13.31
CA LEU A 64 4.52 -10.36 12.68
C LEU A 64 3.11 -10.64 13.27
N ASP A 65 3.01 -11.48 14.28
CA ASP A 65 1.85 -11.64 15.15
C ASP A 65 1.93 -10.72 16.38
N ALA A 66 2.22 -9.46 16.19
CA ALA A 66 1.76 -8.48 17.14
C ALA A 66 0.26 -8.34 16.92
N GLN A 67 -0.51 -9.28 17.50
CA GLN A 67 -1.94 -9.10 17.67
C GLN A 67 -2.13 -7.76 18.37
N PRO A 68 -2.79 -6.76 17.73
CA PRO A 68 -2.93 -5.44 18.35
C PRO A 68 -3.62 -5.63 19.70
N THR A 69 -2.93 -5.23 20.74
CA THR A 69 -3.53 -5.19 22.08
C THR A 69 -4.65 -4.15 22.06
N SER A 70 -5.70 -4.35 22.83
CA SER A 70 -6.87 -3.45 22.87
C SER A 70 -6.55 -1.97 23.19
N ASP A 71 -5.32 -1.70 23.60
CA ASP A 71 -4.82 -0.37 23.99
C ASP A 71 -3.88 0.26 22.95
N SER A 72 -3.64 -0.40 21.81
CA SER A 72 -2.81 0.17 20.74
C SER A 72 -3.61 1.13 19.88
N THR A 73 -2.94 2.20 19.42
CA THR A 73 -3.49 3.20 18.50
C THR A 73 -2.69 3.20 17.20
N ILE A 74 -3.22 3.83 16.18
CA ILE A 74 -2.45 4.07 14.94
C ILE A 74 -1.49 5.26 15.07
N ASP A 75 -1.37 5.84 16.26
CA ASP A 75 -0.50 6.98 16.50
C ASP A 75 0.95 6.64 16.19
N MET A 76 1.59 7.47 15.39
CA MET A 76 3.01 7.34 15.07
C MET A 76 3.63 8.69 14.74
N SER A 77 4.95 8.77 14.91
CA SER A 77 5.72 9.97 14.59
C SER A 77 7.09 9.57 14.05
N ASN A 78 7.52 10.25 12.99
CA ASN A 78 8.84 10.15 12.42
C ASN A 78 9.33 11.54 11.94
N ASP A 79 10.42 11.59 11.20
CA ASP A 79 11.00 12.83 10.67
C ASP A 79 10.20 13.46 9.52
N LYS A 80 9.25 12.73 8.92
CA LYS A 80 8.40 13.21 7.83
C LYS A 80 7.04 13.66 8.33
N PHE A 81 6.42 12.89 9.24
CA PHE A 81 5.07 13.20 9.72
C PHE A 81 4.79 12.67 11.12
N THR A 82 3.74 13.20 11.71
CA THR A 82 3.07 12.65 12.89
C THR A 82 1.61 12.41 12.56
N ILE A 83 1.07 11.25 12.94
CA ILE A 83 -0.38 11.01 12.94
C ILE A 83 -0.87 10.70 14.35
N HIS A 84 -2.05 11.20 14.67
CA HIS A 84 -2.75 10.96 15.91
C HIS A 84 -4.21 10.61 15.65
N TYR A 85 -4.63 9.42 16.03
CA TYR A 85 -6.03 8.97 15.89
C TYR A 85 -6.98 9.88 16.67
N THR A 86 -8.08 10.27 16.05
CA THR A 86 -9.09 11.12 16.70
C THR A 86 -10.41 10.40 16.93
N LYS A 87 -10.97 9.77 15.93
CA LYS A 87 -12.25 9.04 16.02
C LYS A 87 -12.49 8.15 14.81
N CYS A 88 -13.48 7.29 14.91
CA CYS A 88 -14.11 6.64 13.76
C CYS A 88 -15.62 6.84 13.75
N ARG A 89 -16.23 6.63 12.60
CA ARG A 89 -17.68 6.72 12.39
C ARG A 89 -18.12 5.73 11.31
N VAL A 90 -19.21 5.02 11.55
CA VAL A 90 -19.85 4.18 10.53
C VAL A 90 -20.95 4.99 9.84
N THR A 91 -21.01 4.90 8.51
CA THR A 91 -22.01 5.56 7.66
C THR A 91 -22.26 4.75 6.40
N LYS A 92 -22.85 5.37 5.38
CA LYS A 92 -23.08 4.79 4.06
C LYS A 92 -22.19 5.44 3.02
N ASP A 93 -21.64 4.62 2.10
CA ASP A 93 -20.98 5.09 0.90
C ASP A 93 -21.98 5.54 -0.19
N TYR A 94 -21.48 6.04 -1.30
CA TYR A 94 -22.30 6.48 -2.43
C TYR A 94 -23.22 5.36 -3.01
N ALA A 95 -22.78 4.11 -2.94
CA ALA A 95 -23.53 2.95 -3.41
C ALA A 95 -24.54 2.41 -2.37
N GLY A 96 -24.58 2.99 -1.17
CA GLY A 96 -25.45 2.58 -0.05
C GLY A 96 -24.88 1.46 0.82
N ASN A 97 -23.64 1.03 0.59
CA ASN A 97 -22.97 0.05 1.45
C ASN A 97 -22.53 0.70 2.76
N SER A 98 -22.40 -0.09 3.82
CA SER A 98 -21.83 0.40 5.07
C SER A 98 -20.33 0.67 4.88
N CYS A 99 -19.85 1.78 5.42
CA CYS A 99 -18.44 2.12 5.41
C CYS A 99 -18.02 2.69 6.77
N ILE A 100 -16.75 2.53 7.12
CA ILE A 100 -16.12 3.12 8.29
C ILE A 100 -15.22 4.28 7.86
N LEU A 101 -15.38 5.41 8.53
CA LEU A 101 -14.54 6.59 8.39
C LEU A 101 -13.55 6.62 9.55
N VAL A 102 -12.28 6.74 9.23
CA VAL A 102 -11.18 6.81 10.20
C VAL A 102 -10.58 8.20 10.14
N TYR A 103 -10.70 8.96 11.22
CA TYR A 103 -10.20 10.33 11.33
C TYR A 103 -8.91 10.34 12.16
N TYR A 104 -7.95 11.11 11.69
CA TYR A 104 -6.70 11.36 12.42
C TYR A 104 -6.15 12.75 12.10
N ASP A 105 -5.41 13.31 13.03
CA ASP A 105 -4.65 14.52 12.80
C ASP A 105 -3.33 14.14 12.13
N TYR A 106 -3.04 14.79 11.02
CA TYR A 106 -1.78 14.67 10.29
C TYR A 106 -0.99 15.96 10.47
N THR A 107 0.26 15.83 10.92
CA THR A 107 1.22 16.93 11.03
C THR A 107 2.38 16.68 10.07
N ASN A 108 2.69 17.65 9.24
CA ASN A 108 3.88 17.61 8.39
C ASN A 108 5.13 18.01 9.21
N ASN A 109 6.00 17.03 9.53
CA ASN A 109 7.28 17.25 10.23
C ASN A 109 8.44 17.55 9.26
N GLY A 110 8.21 17.40 7.97
CA GLY A 110 9.23 17.61 6.94
C GLY A 110 9.60 19.08 6.75
N SER A 111 10.51 19.33 5.85
CA SER A 111 11.01 20.68 5.51
C SER A 111 10.32 21.30 4.29
N SER A 112 9.46 20.56 3.61
CA SER A 112 8.71 20.98 2.41
C SER A 112 7.24 20.66 2.57
N PRO A 113 6.33 21.37 1.84
CA PRO A 113 4.93 21.01 1.81
C PRO A 113 4.72 19.57 1.38
N SER A 114 3.79 18.83 2.05
CA SER A 114 3.42 17.44 1.77
C SER A 114 1.94 17.24 2.06
N SER A 115 1.43 16.02 1.94
CA SER A 115 0.05 15.68 2.27
C SER A 115 -0.03 14.32 2.94
N ALA A 116 -1.12 14.05 3.67
CA ALA A 116 -1.35 12.74 4.26
C ALA A 116 -1.39 11.62 3.20
N MET A 117 -1.90 11.92 2.01
CA MET A 117 -1.93 10.98 0.88
C MET A 117 -0.52 10.54 0.44
N VAL A 118 0.46 11.43 0.51
CA VAL A 118 1.85 11.15 0.09
C VAL A 118 2.63 10.42 1.18
N ASP A 119 2.39 10.77 2.44
CA ASP A 119 3.24 10.33 3.55
C ASP A 119 2.70 9.12 4.31
N VAL A 120 1.37 8.95 4.36
CA VAL A 120 0.70 7.95 5.23
C VAL A 120 0.09 6.83 4.41
N ASN A 121 0.45 5.60 4.73
CA ASN A 121 -0.24 4.41 4.27
C ASN A 121 -1.16 3.90 5.37
N LEU A 122 -2.48 4.03 5.19
CA LEU A 122 -3.49 3.50 6.09
C LEU A 122 -4.19 2.32 5.42
N GLN A 123 -4.20 1.18 6.06
CA GLN A 123 -4.86 -0.04 5.59
C GLN A 123 -5.90 -0.50 6.59
N ALA A 124 -7.02 -1.01 6.09
CA ALA A 124 -8.11 -1.56 6.88
C ALA A 124 -8.37 -3.01 6.51
N THR A 125 -8.57 -3.86 7.51
CA THR A 125 -8.92 -5.28 7.30
C THR A 125 -10.07 -5.70 8.20
N GLN A 126 -10.93 -6.60 7.71
CA GLN A 126 -11.92 -7.33 8.48
C GLN A 126 -11.72 -8.83 8.29
N ASN A 127 -11.64 -9.59 9.38
CA ASN A 127 -11.42 -11.04 9.34
C ASN A 127 -10.20 -11.43 8.47
N GLY A 128 -9.11 -10.63 8.52
CA GLY A 128 -7.91 -10.84 7.73
C GLY A 128 -8.03 -10.49 6.23
N GLN A 129 -9.16 -9.93 5.78
CA GLN A 129 -9.37 -9.50 4.40
C GLN A 129 -9.30 -7.99 4.28
N ALA A 130 -8.49 -7.50 3.34
CA ALA A 130 -8.39 -6.07 3.07
C ALA A 130 -9.74 -5.46 2.68
N LEU A 131 -10.00 -4.25 3.18
CA LEU A 131 -11.14 -3.43 2.81
C LEU A 131 -10.73 -2.46 1.70
N GLU A 132 -11.68 -2.17 0.81
CA GLU A 132 -11.50 -1.20 -0.26
C GLU A 132 -11.85 0.21 0.22
N ALA A 133 -11.24 1.22 -0.38
CA ALA A 133 -11.59 2.60 -0.13
C ALA A 133 -13.06 2.87 -0.52
N ALA A 134 -13.79 3.58 0.34
CA ALA A 134 -15.17 3.96 0.10
C ALA A 134 -15.26 5.40 -0.43
N ILE A 135 -16.20 5.63 -1.36
CA ILE A 135 -16.56 6.97 -1.84
C ILE A 135 -17.81 7.41 -1.10
N LEU A 136 -17.74 8.55 -0.41
CA LEU A 136 -18.86 9.04 0.37
C LEU A 136 -19.94 9.68 -0.51
N ALA A 137 -21.19 9.54 -0.09
CA ALA A 137 -22.33 10.23 -0.71
C ALA A 137 -22.40 11.72 -0.30
N GLU A 138 -21.96 12.01 0.92
CA GLU A 138 -21.93 13.36 1.48
C GLU A 138 -20.51 13.89 1.56
N ASN A 139 -20.34 15.19 1.37
CA ASN A 139 -19.04 15.83 1.45
C ASN A 139 -18.55 15.87 2.90
N ASP A 140 -17.30 15.45 3.13
CA ASP A 140 -16.63 15.55 4.43
C ASP A 140 -15.31 16.29 4.23
N THR A 141 -15.17 17.44 4.89
CA THR A 141 -13.99 18.30 4.75
C THR A 141 -12.70 17.58 5.11
N ALA A 142 -12.73 16.64 6.06
CA ALA A 142 -11.56 15.88 6.44
C ALA A 142 -11.11 14.88 5.34
N VAL A 143 -12.03 14.39 4.50
CA VAL A 143 -11.72 13.61 3.31
C VAL A 143 -11.01 14.46 2.26
N ASP A 144 -11.48 15.69 2.04
CA ASP A 144 -10.83 16.62 1.12
C ASP A 144 -9.43 17.00 1.59
N GLN A 145 -9.23 17.15 2.90
CA GLN A 145 -7.94 17.45 3.52
C GLN A 145 -6.90 16.34 3.38
N PHE A 146 -7.30 15.09 3.14
CA PHE A 146 -6.37 13.98 2.95
C PHE A 146 -5.40 14.20 1.78
N MET A 147 -5.85 14.85 0.71
CA MET A 147 -5.04 15.19 -0.47
C MET A 147 -4.51 16.62 -0.44
N ALA A 148 -4.95 17.45 0.50
CA ALA A 148 -4.57 18.85 0.58
C ALA A 148 -3.10 19.00 0.99
N GLU A 149 -2.44 20.02 0.41
CA GLU A 149 -1.07 20.36 0.76
C GLU A 149 -1.01 20.99 2.16
N VAL A 150 -0.13 20.47 3.02
CA VAL A 150 0.10 20.90 4.39
C VAL A 150 1.54 21.41 4.51
N ASN A 151 1.71 22.65 4.94
CA ASN A 151 3.05 23.24 5.10
C ASN A 151 3.79 22.62 6.30
N PRO A 152 5.14 22.71 6.31
CA PRO A 152 5.94 22.25 7.44
C PRO A 152 5.45 22.77 8.80
N GLY A 153 5.33 21.88 9.77
CA GLY A 153 4.87 22.18 11.12
C GLY A 153 3.36 22.40 11.28
N GLN A 154 2.59 22.35 10.22
CA GLN A 154 1.13 22.47 10.30
C GLN A 154 0.45 21.11 10.50
N THR A 155 -0.69 21.14 11.19
CA THR A 155 -1.54 19.99 11.46
C THR A 155 -2.92 20.19 10.82
N VAL A 156 -3.46 19.13 10.19
CA VAL A 156 -4.82 19.09 9.65
C VAL A 156 -5.50 17.81 10.07
N ASN A 157 -6.82 17.87 10.29
CA ASN A 157 -7.62 16.66 10.51
C ASN A 157 -8.01 16.09 9.15
N VAL A 158 -7.69 14.82 8.94
CA VAL A 158 -7.95 14.09 7.70
C VAL A 158 -8.80 12.85 7.96
N CYS A 159 -9.44 12.34 6.91
CA CYS A 159 -10.28 11.17 6.98
C CYS A 159 -10.02 10.24 5.79
N GLN A 160 -9.95 8.94 6.07
CA GLN A 160 -10.02 7.89 5.06
C GLN A 160 -11.21 6.99 5.33
N ALA A 161 -11.90 6.58 4.27
CA ALA A 161 -13.11 5.77 4.35
C ALA A 161 -12.89 4.40 3.71
N PHE A 162 -13.41 3.34 4.35
CA PHE A 162 -13.30 1.96 3.89
C PHE A 162 -14.67 1.27 3.88
N THR A 163 -14.98 0.55 2.79
CA THR A 163 -16.23 -0.20 2.66
C THR A 163 -16.22 -1.42 3.55
N LEU A 164 -17.20 -1.55 4.45
CA LEU A 164 -17.33 -2.69 5.35
C LEU A 164 -17.91 -3.91 4.63
N LYS A 165 -17.40 -5.09 4.93
CA LYS A 165 -17.92 -6.38 4.43
C LYS A 165 -19.00 -6.96 5.34
N ASP A 166 -18.87 -6.72 6.65
CA ASP A 166 -19.80 -7.18 7.67
C ASP A 166 -19.77 -6.24 8.90
N GLN A 167 -20.25 -6.71 10.05
CA GLN A 167 -20.29 -5.97 11.31
C GLN A 167 -19.17 -6.37 12.29
N SER A 168 -18.18 -7.14 11.83
CA SER A 168 -17.03 -7.48 12.66
C SER A 168 -16.11 -6.27 12.85
N ASP A 169 -15.26 -6.35 13.87
CA ASP A 169 -14.28 -5.32 14.16
C ASP A 169 -13.32 -5.12 12.97
N VAL A 170 -12.87 -3.89 12.79
CA VAL A 170 -11.92 -3.50 11.75
C VAL A 170 -10.55 -3.31 12.37
N THR A 171 -9.55 -3.99 11.85
CA THR A 171 -8.15 -3.72 12.17
C THR A 171 -7.62 -2.68 11.21
N ILE A 172 -7.18 -1.53 11.76
CA ILE A 172 -6.50 -0.48 11.00
C ILE A 172 -5.00 -0.60 11.26
N GLN A 173 -4.21 -0.51 10.20
CA GLN A 173 -2.75 -0.42 10.27
C GLN A 173 -2.31 0.87 9.61
N ALA A 174 -1.39 1.58 10.24
CA ALA A 174 -0.79 2.80 9.71
C ALA A 174 0.72 2.66 9.62
N GLY A 175 1.29 3.20 8.56
CA GLY A 175 2.72 3.21 8.32
C GLY A 175 3.11 4.33 7.36
N GLU A 176 4.39 4.44 7.08
CA GLU A 176 4.90 5.37 6.06
C GLU A 176 4.58 4.85 4.66
N ALA A 177 4.06 5.72 3.78
CA ALA A 177 3.82 5.37 2.38
C ALA A 177 5.14 5.16 1.63
N PHE A 178 5.10 4.25 0.64
CA PHE A 178 6.24 3.96 -0.27
C PHE A 178 7.54 3.50 0.42
N THR A 179 7.47 2.92 1.62
CA THR A 179 8.65 2.36 2.28
C THR A 179 8.97 0.98 1.72
N ILE A 180 10.17 0.84 1.14
CA ILE A 180 10.70 -0.45 0.68
C ILE A 180 11.51 -1.05 1.83
N GLY A 181 11.16 -2.28 2.26
CA GLY A 181 11.96 -3.01 3.26
C GLY A 181 11.53 -2.88 4.72
N GLY A 182 10.28 -2.55 4.97
CA GLY A 182 9.67 -2.58 6.31
C GLY A 182 9.91 -1.29 7.10
N GLY A 183 8.91 -0.44 7.18
CA GLY A 183 8.83 0.71 8.07
C GLY A 183 8.15 0.33 9.40
N THR A 184 8.16 1.25 10.36
CA THR A 184 7.33 1.12 11.56
C THR A 184 5.87 1.09 11.17
N VAL A 185 5.14 0.09 11.65
CA VAL A 185 3.69 -0.06 11.46
C VAL A 185 3.03 -0.06 12.83
N THR A 186 2.02 0.78 12.98
CA THR A 186 1.15 0.81 14.16
C THR A 186 -0.20 0.19 13.82
N SER A 187 -0.92 -0.31 14.81
CA SER A 187 -2.18 -1.01 14.58
C SER A 187 -3.20 -0.72 15.68
N GLN A 188 -4.49 -0.67 15.29
CA GLN A 188 -5.62 -0.41 16.17
C GLN A 188 -6.84 -1.22 15.74
N ILE A 189 -7.60 -1.74 16.71
CA ILE A 189 -8.90 -2.38 16.43
C ILE A 189 -10.01 -1.37 16.69
N LEU A 190 -10.85 -1.17 15.69
CA LEU A 190 -12.03 -0.31 15.73
C LEU A 190 -13.29 -1.17 15.80
N LYS A 191 -14.16 -0.86 16.78
CA LYS A 191 -15.46 -1.50 16.93
C LYS A 191 -16.44 -0.94 15.89
N VAL A 192 -17.09 -1.85 15.15
CA VAL A 192 -18.20 -1.52 14.26
C VAL A 192 -19.50 -1.69 15.06
N GLN A 193 -20.05 -0.57 15.55
CA GLN A 193 -21.32 -0.55 16.31
C GLN A 193 -22.31 0.35 15.60
#